data_ab71a7bb034b143f75529c2e8a350408
#
_entry.id   ab71a7bb034b143f75529c2e8a350408
#
_cell.length_a   1.000
_cell.length_b   1.000
_cell.length_c   1.000
_cell.angle_alpha   90.00
_cell.angle_beta   90.00
_cell.angle_gamma   90.00
#
_symmetry.space_group_name_H-M   'P 1'
#
loop_
_entity.id
_entity.type
_entity.pdbx_description
1 polymer ?
#
loop_
_entity_poly.entity_id
_entity_poly.type
_entity_poly.pdbx_seq_one_letter_code
_entity_poly.pdbx_strand_id
1 'polypeptide(L)'
;TSCAADDFASNRHFKTIFRPDRARWFGVHAPALWDDRITMLDGQQVGNLGTIGMHLTPCYTEAWVNHYFVKSRAEWIQKVRRGRADTVDQRDIDRFEYYDRNECSDTTILRFGEPLKAEYQRLVSLI
;
A
#
# COMPACT_ATOMS: atom_id res chain seq x y z
N THR A 1 -4.95 -13.46 7.02
CA THR A 1 -5.36 -12.33 6.17
C THR A 1 -5.51 -12.83 4.74
N SER A 2 -6.55 -12.41 4.05
CA SER A 2 -6.70 -12.69 2.61
C SER A 2 -6.06 -11.58 1.78
N CYS A 3 -5.64 -11.90 0.58
CA CYS A 3 -5.03 -10.97 -0.36
C CYS A 3 -5.49 -11.26 -1.79
N ALA A 4 -5.24 -10.30 -2.67
CA ALA A 4 -5.47 -10.45 -4.09
C ALA A 4 -4.47 -11.44 -4.71
N ALA A 5 -4.86 -12.07 -5.81
CA ALA A 5 -3.93 -12.82 -6.66
C ALA A 5 -2.82 -11.90 -7.21
N ASP A 6 -1.66 -12.47 -7.52
CA ASP A 6 -0.47 -11.70 -7.91
C ASP A 6 -0.67 -10.85 -9.18
N ASP A 7 -1.55 -11.28 -10.08
CA ASP A 7 -1.86 -10.57 -11.32
C ASP A 7 -2.84 -9.40 -11.16
N PHE A 8 -3.37 -9.18 -9.95
CA PHE A 8 -4.26 -8.06 -9.71
C PHE A 8 -3.54 -6.72 -9.94
N ALA A 9 -4.04 -5.92 -10.86
CA ALA A 9 -3.35 -4.71 -11.33
C ALA A 9 -2.99 -3.70 -10.22
N SER A 10 -3.81 -3.62 -9.16
CA SER A 10 -3.54 -2.72 -8.04
C SER A 10 -2.34 -3.15 -7.18
N ASN A 11 -1.87 -4.40 -7.27
CA ASN A 11 -0.66 -4.87 -6.61
C ASN A 11 0.62 -4.21 -7.16
N ARG A 12 0.54 -3.59 -8.32
CA ARG A 12 1.66 -2.87 -8.95
C ARG A 12 2.00 -1.54 -8.27
N HIS A 13 1.14 -1.05 -7.37
CA HIS A 13 1.44 0.16 -6.62
C HIS A 13 2.54 -0.10 -5.59
N PHE A 14 3.45 0.86 -5.48
CA PHE A 14 4.54 0.81 -4.50
C PHE A 14 4.55 2.06 -3.61
N LYS A 15 5.36 2.02 -2.57
CA LYS A 15 5.72 3.17 -1.74
C LYS A 15 7.23 3.33 -1.77
N THR A 16 7.68 4.56 -1.74
CA THR A 16 9.10 4.90 -1.90
C THR A 16 9.69 5.35 -0.57
N ILE A 17 10.88 4.83 -0.25
CA ILE A 17 11.77 5.39 0.76
C ILE A 17 12.80 6.23 0.00
N PHE A 18 12.97 7.49 0.37
CA PHE A 18 13.84 8.39 -0.39
C PHE A 18 14.53 9.40 0.53
N ARG A 19 15.59 10.01 0.02
CA ARG A 19 16.27 11.12 0.66
C ARG A 19 15.55 12.43 0.31
N PRO A 20 15.07 13.20 1.31
CA PRO A 20 14.32 14.43 1.04
C PRO A 20 15.08 15.48 0.23
N ASP A 21 16.42 15.57 0.43
CA ASP A 21 17.31 16.48 -0.30
C ASP A 21 17.43 16.16 -1.80
N ARG A 22 16.97 14.98 -2.22
CA ARG A 22 16.95 14.55 -3.64
C ARG A 22 15.60 14.72 -4.31
N ALA A 23 14.55 15.04 -3.56
CA ALA A 23 13.22 15.21 -4.11
C ALA A 23 12.98 16.67 -4.52
N ARG A 24 12.49 16.87 -5.74
CA ARG A 24 12.03 18.18 -6.24
C ARG A 24 10.51 18.34 -6.12
N TRP A 25 9.78 17.23 -6.00
CA TRP A 25 8.33 17.22 -5.84
C TRP A 25 7.88 15.92 -5.18
N PHE A 26 6.75 15.95 -4.48
CA PHE A 26 6.21 14.83 -3.73
C PHE A 26 4.88 14.35 -4.31
N GLY A 27 4.83 13.09 -4.73
CA GLY A 27 3.62 12.40 -5.15
C GLY A 27 3.06 11.49 -4.06
N VAL A 28 1.89 10.92 -4.33
CA VAL A 28 1.21 10.00 -3.40
C VAL A 28 2.00 8.70 -3.19
N HIS A 29 2.69 8.24 -4.20
CA HIS A 29 3.43 6.96 -4.18
C HIS A 29 4.94 7.15 -4.28
N ALA A 30 5.39 8.07 -5.09
CA ALA A 30 6.81 8.35 -5.32
C ALA A 30 7.08 9.84 -5.46
N PRO A 31 8.26 10.32 -5.04
CA PRO A 31 8.72 11.67 -5.35
C PRO A 31 9.19 11.74 -6.82
N ALA A 32 9.19 12.94 -7.38
CA ALA A 32 10.05 13.24 -8.53
C ALA A 32 11.43 13.62 -8.02
N LEU A 33 12.46 12.91 -8.47
CA LEU A 33 13.84 13.11 -8.06
C LEU A 33 14.60 13.97 -9.08
N TRP A 34 15.69 14.60 -8.62
CA TRP A 34 16.57 15.38 -9.51
C TRP A 34 17.32 14.52 -10.52
N ASP A 35 17.63 13.28 -10.15
CA ASP A 35 18.41 12.36 -10.96
C ASP A 35 17.61 11.17 -11.51
N ASP A 36 16.29 11.17 -11.26
CA ASP A 36 15.32 10.14 -11.69
C ASP A 36 15.76 8.68 -11.36
N ARG A 37 16.68 8.50 -10.39
CA ARG A 37 17.16 7.18 -10.01
C ARG A 37 16.25 6.56 -8.96
N ILE A 38 15.57 5.51 -9.35
CA ILE A 38 14.75 4.68 -8.47
C ILE A 38 15.29 3.26 -8.54
N THR A 39 15.48 2.65 -7.38
CA THR A 39 15.96 1.27 -7.26
C THR A 39 14.94 0.46 -6.47
N MET A 40 14.59 -0.71 -6.94
CA MET A 40 13.82 -1.69 -6.19
C MET A 40 14.67 -2.27 -5.06
N LEU A 41 14.02 -2.91 -4.08
CA LEU A 41 14.73 -3.50 -2.93
C LEU A 41 15.68 -4.63 -3.32
N ASP A 42 15.44 -5.30 -4.44
CA ASP A 42 16.34 -6.31 -5.03
C ASP A 42 17.53 -5.71 -5.78
N GLY A 43 17.69 -4.40 -5.80
CA GLY A 43 18.77 -3.67 -6.46
C GLY A 43 18.52 -3.36 -7.94
N GLN A 44 17.43 -3.82 -8.54
CA GLN A 44 17.11 -3.49 -9.92
C GLN A 44 16.79 -2.01 -10.06
N GLN A 45 17.43 -1.35 -11.02
CA GLN A 45 17.07 0.02 -11.36
C GLN A 45 15.76 0.04 -12.15
N VAL A 46 14.87 0.89 -11.71
CA VAL A 46 13.61 1.14 -12.39
C VAL A 46 13.79 2.37 -13.24
N GLY A 47 13.69 2.21 -14.55
CA GLY A 47 13.66 3.34 -15.47
C GLY A 47 12.42 4.21 -15.25
N ASN A 48 12.30 5.28 -16.03
CA ASN A 48 11.19 6.22 -15.96
C ASN A 48 9.84 5.48 -15.93
N LEU A 49 9.24 5.42 -14.76
CA LEU A 49 7.92 4.82 -14.58
C LEU A 49 6.90 5.78 -15.19
N GLY A 50 6.47 5.49 -16.40
CA GLY A 50 5.50 6.30 -17.14
C GLY A 50 4.20 6.58 -16.38
N THR A 51 3.94 5.80 -15.34
CA THR A 51 2.85 6.03 -14.39
C THR A 51 3.45 6.09 -12.98
N ILE A 52 3.47 7.27 -12.40
CA ILE A 52 4.02 7.50 -11.06
C ILE A 52 3.34 6.58 -10.04
N GLY A 53 4.11 5.71 -9.41
CA GLY A 53 3.67 4.84 -8.33
C GLY A 53 3.23 3.43 -8.73
N MET A 54 3.46 3.00 -9.96
CA MET A 54 3.20 1.62 -10.40
C MET A 54 4.43 1.01 -11.06
N HIS A 55 4.72 -0.25 -10.76
CA HIS A 55 5.75 -1.04 -11.41
C HIS A 55 5.13 -2.19 -12.21
N LEU A 56 5.73 -2.56 -13.35
CA LEU A 56 5.19 -3.63 -14.21
C LEU A 56 5.24 -5.00 -13.54
N THR A 57 6.31 -5.25 -12.78
CA THR A 57 6.53 -6.53 -12.09
C THR A 57 6.75 -6.26 -10.61
N PRO A 58 5.75 -6.48 -9.74
CA PRO A 58 5.93 -6.34 -8.30
C PRO A 58 6.98 -7.33 -7.78
N CYS A 59 7.80 -6.87 -6.81
CA CYS A 59 8.76 -7.70 -6.11
C CYS A 59 8.37 -7.78 -4.63
N TYR A 60 8.17 -8.99 -4.11
CA TYR A 60 7.76 -9.25 -2.73
C TYR A 60 8.82 -10.01 -1.92
N THR A 61 10.05 -10.12 -2.43
CA THR A 61 11.09 -10.96 -1.81
C THR A 61 11.67 -10.34 -0.54
N GLU A 62 11.94 -9.04 -0.58
CA GLU A 62 12.63 -8.35 0.52
C GLU A 62 11.66 -7.68 1.50
N ALA A 63 10.71 -6.91 0.99
CA ALA A 63 9.69 -6.28 1.79
C ALA A 63 8.48 -5.86 0.93
N TRP A 64 7.33 -5.79 1.57
CA TRP A 64 6.11 -5.27 0.94
C TRP A 64 5.24 -4.55 1.96
N VAL A 65 4.27 -3.78 1.46
CA VAL A 65 3.29 -3.07 2.28
C VAL A 65 1.92 -3.67 2.04
N ASN A 66 1.32 -4.24 3.09
CA ASN A 66 -0.07 -4.70 3.02
C ASN A 66 -1.01 -3.50 2.97
N HIS A 67 -1.73 -3.36 1.88
CA HIS A 67 -2.66 -2.26 1.68
C HIS A 67 -4.11 -2.73 1.86
N TYR A 68 -4.63 -2.60 3.06
CA TYR A 68 -6.02 -2.91 3.40
C TYR A 68 -6.96 -1.84 2.83
N PHE A 69 -7.22 -1.89 1.53
CA PHE A 69 -7.88 -0.81 0.79
C PHE A 69 -9.35 -0.65 1.14
N VAL A 70 -10.12 -1.73 1.19
CA VAL A 70 -11.56 -1.70 1.46
C VAL A 70 -11.91 -1.96 2.92
N LYS A 71 -11.17 -2.84 3.60
CA LYS A 71 -11.47 -3.36 4.93
C LYS A 71 -12.88 -3.97 4.99
N SER A 72 -13.75 -3.54 5.95
CA SER A 72 -15.14 -3.95 5.97
C SER A 72 -16.01 -3.12 5.03
N ARG A 73 -17.18 -3.65 4.66
CA ARG A 73 -18.17 -2.93 3.84
C ARG A 73 -18.64 -1.62 4.51
N ALA A 74 -18.78 -1.63 5.84
CA ALA A 74 -19.14 -0.42 6.58
C ALA A 74 -18.07 0.67 6.49
N GLU A 75 -16.79 0.29 6.63
CA GLU A 75 -15.65 1.22 6.47
C GLU A 75 -15.54 1.72 5.02
N TRP A 76 -15.83 0.87 4.04
CA TRP A 76 -15.86 1.28 2.63
C TRP A 76 -16.91 2.36 2.38
N ILE A 77 -18.14 2.18 2.89
CA ILE A 77 -19.20 3.19 2.78
C ILE A 77 -18.77 4.52 3.40
N GLN A 78 -18.16 4.49 4.57
CA GLN A 78 -17.62 5.69 5.22
C GLN A 78 -16.51 6.35 4.38
N LYS A 79 -15.62 5.54 3.81
CA LYS A 79 -14.53 6.00 2.96
C LYS A 79 -15.03 6.66 1.68
N VAL A 80 -16.08 6.11 1.06
CA VAL A 80 -16.73 6.70 -0.12
C VAL A 80 -17.38 8.03 0.25
N ARG A 81 -18.16 8.09 1.33
CA ARG A 81 -18.83 9.30 1.79
C ARG A 81 -17.87 10.43 2.14
N ARG A 82 -16.71 10.11 2.73
CA ARG A 82 -15.67 11.08 3.03
C ARG A 82 -15.04 11.68 1.78
N GLY A 83 -15.05 10.96 0.66
CA GLY A 83 -14.41 11.37 -0.59
C GLY A 83 -12.90 11.10 -0.59
N ARG A 84 -12.22 11.77 -1.50
CA ARG A 84 -10.78 11.70 -1.71
C ARG A 84 -10.14 13.04 -1.33
N ALA A 85 -8.92 12.97 -0.81
CA ALA A 85 -8.16 14.18 -0.45
C ALA A 85 -7.34 14.72 -1.64
N ASP A 86 -7.11 13.90 -2.66
CA ASP A 86 -6.21 14.16 -3.78
C ASP A 86 -6.93 14.56 -5.07
N THR A 87 -8.24 14.28 -5.17
CA THR A 87 -9.05 14.63 -6.35
C THR A 87 -10.49 14.96 -5.94
N VAL A 88 -11.20 15.62 -6.84
CA VAL A 88 -12.65 15.86 -6.69
C VAL A 88 -13.50 14.65 -7.06
N ASP A 89 -12.88 13.63 -7.67
CA ASP A 89 -13.59 12.42 -8.07
C ASP A 89 -14.03 11.62 -6.84
N GLN A 90 -15.25 11.17 -6.85
CA GLN A 90 -15.77 10.30 -5.82
C GLN A 90 -15.46 8.83 -6.15
N ARG A 91 -15.22 8.04 -5.09
CA ARG A 91 -15.17 6.59 -5.24
C ARG A 91 -16.57 6.06 -5.47
N ASP A 92 -16.68 5.15 -6.41
CA ASP A 92 -17.91 4.43 -6.66
C ASP A 92 -18.13 3.39 -5.54
N ILE A 93 -19.29 3.44 -4.89
CA ILE A 93 -19.66 2.52 -3.81
C ILE A 93 -19.74 1.07 -4.30
N ASP A 94 -20.14 0.87 -5.56
CA ASP A 94 -20.33 -0.45 -6.16
C ASP A 94 -19.01 -1.14 -6.51
N ARG A 95 -17.90 -0.42 -6.41
CA ARG A 95 -16.56 -1.00 -6.58
C ARG A 95 -16.03 -1.77 -5.36
N PHE A 96 -16.81 -1.95 -4.31
CA PHE A 96 -16.39 -2.75 -3.16
C PHE A 96 -15.91 -4.13 -3.59
N GLU A 97 -16.74 -4.87 -4.31
CA GLU A 97 -16.45 -6.26 -4.74
C GLU A 97 -15.21 -6.35 -5.66
N TYR A 98 -14.95 -5.31 -6.44
CA TYR A 98 -13.74 -5.27 -7.28
C TYR A 98 -12.45 -5.21 -6.44
N TYR A 99 -12.50 -4.53 -5.30
CA TYR A 99 -11.34 -4.35 -4.42
C TYR A 99 -11.30 -5.32 -3.23
N ASP A 100 -12.39 -6.00 -2.92
CA ASP A 100 -12.48 -7.00 -1.85
C ASP A 100 -11.94 -8.35 -2.34
N ARG A 101 -10.64 -8.37 -2.58
CA ARG A 101 -9.91 -9.50 -3.17
C ARG A 101 -9.46 -10.47 -2.09
N ASN A 102 -9.83 -11.73 -2.23
CA ASN A 102 -9.63 -12.77 -1.22
C ASN A 102 -9.14 -14.09 -1.82
N GLU A 103 -8.44 -14.03 -2.95
CA GLU A 103 -8.01 -15.23 -3.70
C GLU A 103 -6.90 -15.99 -2.99
N CYS A 104 -6.06 -15.29 -2.23
CA CYS A 104 -4.92 -15.87 -1.55
C CYS A 104 -5.02 -15.68 -0.04
N SER A 105 -4.36 -16.55 0.72
CA SER A 105 -4.23 -16.43 2.17
C SER A 105 -2.80 -16.03 2.54
N ASP A 106 -2.65 -14.88 3.21
CA ASP A 106 -1.38 -14.44 3.78
C ASP A 106 -1.41 -14.60 5.30
N THR A 107 -0.53 -15.44 5.80
CA THR A 107 -0.37 -15.72 7.24
C THR A 107 0.87 -15.06 7.83
N THR A 108 1.67 -14.35 7.04
CA THR A 108 2.95 -13.76 7.48
C THR A 108 2.79 -12.77 8.63
N ILE A 109 1.67 -12.06 8.70
CA ILE A 109 1.37 -11.14 9.80
C ILE A 109 1.16 -11.84 11.15
N LEU A 110 0.79 -13.12 11.14
CA LEU A 110 0.50 -13.87 12.38
C LEU A 110 1.73 -13.99 13.30
N ARG A 111 2.95 -13.92 12.73
CA ARG A 111 4.21 -13.90 13.52
C ARG A 111 4.29 -12.73 14.50
N PHE A 112 3.54 -11.67 14.27
CA PHE A 112 3.47 -10.50 15.15
C PHE A 112 2.33 -10.57 16.17
N GLY A 113 1.49 -11.62 16.12
CA GLY A 113 0.29 -11.72 16.95
C GLY A 113 0.58 -11.67 18.44
N GLU A 114 1.47 -12.53 18.93
CA GLU A 114 1.82 -12.56 20.36
C GLU A 114 2.60 -11.30 20.82
N PRO A 115 3.64 -10.83 20.10
CA PRO A 115 4.28 -9.56 20.43
C PRO A 115 3.31 -8.37 20.49
N LEU A 116 2.41 -8.28 19.52
CA LEU A 116 1.41 -7.20 19.48
C LEU A 116 0.42 -7.27 20.63
N LYS A 117 -0.03 -8.46 20.98
CA LYS A 117 -0.93 -8.69 22.11
C LYS A 117 -0.27 -8.33 23.45
N ALA A 118 0.98 -8.70 23.63
CA ALA A 118 1.76 -8.34 24.82
C ALA A 118 1.92 -6.83 24.95
N GLU A 119 2.26 -6.14 23.85
CA GLU A 119 2.41 -4.69 23.83
C GLU A 119 1.07 -3.97 24.06
N TYR A 120 -0.01 -4.47 23.48
CA TYR A 120 -1.36 -3.94 23.75
C TYR A 120 -1.71 -4.02 25.24
N GLN A 121 -1.47 -5.19 25.89
CA GLN A 121 -1.72 -5.35 27.32
C GLN A 121 -0.85 -4.42 28.18
N ARG A 122 0.42 -4.26 27.78
CA ARG A 122 1.33 -3.30 28.44
C ARG A 122 0.78 -1.87 28.37
N LEU A 123 0.33 -1.43 27.18
CA LEU A 123 -0.21 -0.08 26.98
C LEU A 123 -1.50 0.15 27.78
N VAL A 124 -2.41 -0.83 27.78
CA VAL A 124 -3.66 -0.75 28.55
C VAL A 124 -3.40 -0.64 30.05
N SER A 125 -2.34 -1.27 30.58
CA SER A 125 -1.97 -1.17 32.00
C SER A 125 -1.39 0.17 32.42
N LEU A 126 -1.13 1.08 31.48
CA LEU A 126 -0.61 2.43 31.74
C LEU A 126 -1.72 3.49 31.85
N ILE A 127 -2.96 3.11 31.55
CA ILE A 127 -4.14 3.99 31.59
C ILE A 127 -4.91 3.74 32.88
#